data_3191bf58b88e0f41c0c0de23ed41a16f
#
_entry.id   3191bf58b88e0f41c0c0de23ed41a16f
#
_cell.length_a   1.000
_cell.length_b   1.000
_cell.length_c   1.000
_cell.angle_alpha   90.00
_cell.angle_beta   90.00
_cell.angle_gamma   90.00
#
_symmetry.space_group_name_H-M   'P 1'
#
loop_
_entity.id
_entity.type
_entity.pdbx_description
1 polymer ?
#
loop_
_entity_poly.entity_id
_entity_poly.type
_entity_poly.pdbx_seq_one_letter_code
_entity_poly.pdbx_strand_id
1 'polypeptide(L)'
;YDRKPTNGAGFVCHGQRFVGGGEAVVDLLAAYSTTVLDALELKHGPSHMEVKLAPGSGAPCLVEVGARCHGGEGYWMSVADECCGRNQVCAALDAYVDAAAYAKLPPRPPAALAARGRLKYLLFHKGGTLADIDAAVVDQITALPSYRGHEFFVAAGAAVVPTKDCFTWGGVVKLNGADEAQVDRDYAFLADVSARDPGLWVIA
;
A
#
# COMPACT_ATOMS: atom_id res chain seq x y z
N TYR A 1 5.51 -1.55 -4.04
CA TYR A 1 4.45 -1.15 -4.99
C TYR A 1 4.42 -2.10 -6.18
N ASP A 2 3.23 -2.31 -6.73
CA ASP A 2 3.07 -3.09 -7.94
C ASP A 2 3.72 -2.40 -9.14
N ARG A 3 4.13 -3.23 -10.13
CA ARG A 3 4.67 -2.72 -11.38
C ARG A 3 3.60 -1.88 -12.09
N LYS A 4 3.94 -0.63 -12.40
CA LYS A 4 3.02 0.28 -13.10
C LYS A 4 2.91 -0.11 -14.57
N PRO A 5 1.70 -0.24 -15.12
CA PRO A 5 1.55 -0.40 -16.56
C PRO A 5 1.97 0.90 -17.28
N THR A 6 2.48 0.75 -18.48
CA THR A 6 2.89 1.87 -19.36
C THR A 6 1.68 2.45 -20.07
N ASN A 7 0.82 3.18 -19.33
CA ASN A 7 -0.38 3.81 -19.85
C ASN A 7 -0.30 5.34 -19.95
N GLY A 8 0.93 5.89 -19.87
CA GLY A 8 1.16 7.33 -19.87
C GLY A 8 0.99 8.02 -18.50
N ALA A 9 0.40 7.35 -17.52
CA ALA A 9 0.21 7.86 -16.16
C ALA A 9 1.28 7.28 -15.22
N GLY A 10 2.44 7.92 -15.14
CA GLY A 10 3.59 7.44 -14.36
C GLY A 10 3.39 7.41 -12.84
N PHE A 11 2.33 8.04 -12.32
CA PHE A 11 2.07 8.18 -10.88
C PHE A 11 0.95 7.30 -10.35
N VAL A 12 0.34 6.45 -11.16
CA VAL A 12 -0.70 5.51 -10.69
C VAL A 12 -0.06 4.38 -9.91
N CYS A 13 -0.40 4.26 -8.63
CA CYS A 13 -0.12 3.08 -7.83
C CYS A 13 -1.31 2.13 -7.89
N HIS A 14 -1.08 0.87 -8.25
CA HIS A 14 -2.12 -0.16 -8.36
C HIS A 14 -2.31 -0.95 -7.08
N GLY A 15 -1.30 -0.99 -6.23
CA GLY A 15 -1.34 -1.68 -4.96
C GLY A 15 0.02 -1.78 -4.29
N GLN A 16 0.02 -2.40 -3.12
CA GLN A 16 1.19 -2.58 -2.26
C GLN A 16 1.22 -4.01 -1.73
N ARG A 17 2.41 -4.56 -1.55
CA ARG A 17 2.68 -5.81 -0.85
C ARG A 17 3.61 -5.55 0.33
N PHE A 18 3.28 -6.12 1.49
CA PHE A 18 4.20 -6.15 2.62
C PHE A 18 5.28 -7.20 2.39
N VAL A 19 6.50 -6.87 2.74
CA VAL A 19 7.67 -7.74 2.59
C VAL A 19 8.34 -7.98 3.94
N GLY A 20 8.75 -9.22 4.20
CA GLY A 20 9.45 -9.59 5.42
C GLY A 20 10.93 -9.26 5.37
N GLY A 21 11.54 -9.10 6.53
CA GLY A 21 12.97 -8.79 6.69
C GLY A 21 13.91 -9.88 6.18
N GLY A 22 13.41 -11.08 5.89
CA GLY A 22 14.20 -12.17 5.28
C GLY A 22 14.37 -12.04 3.76
N GLU A 23 13.69 -11.12 3.10
CA GLU A 23 13.88 -10.88 1.67
C GLU A 23 15.15 -10.03 1.45
N ALA A 24 16.07 -10.47 0.59
CA ALA A 24 17.35 -9.80 0.33
C ALA A 24 17.21 -8.32 -0.08
N VAL A 25 16.10 -7.98 -0.75
CA VAL A 25 15.80 -6.60 -1.13
C VAL A 25 15.60 -5.70 0.10
N VAL A 26 15.12 -6.23 1.21
CA VAL A 26 14.89 -5.44 2.44
C VAL A 26 16.20 -4.96 3.04
N ASP A 27 17.23 -5.81 3.08
CA ASP A 27 18.54 -5.41 3.57
C ASP A 27 19.19 -4.35 2.68
N LEU A 28 19.11 -4.52 1.36
CA LEU A 28 19.61 -3.56 0.40
C LEU A 28 18.93 -2.18 0.59
N LEU A 29 17.60 -2.17 0.64
CA LEU A 29 16.84 -0.94 0.79
C LEU A 29 17.05 -0.28 2.16
N ALA A 30 17.15 -1.07 3.24
CA ALA A 30 17.39 -0.54 4.57
C ALA A 30 18.78 0.08 4.69
N ALA A 31 19.82 -0.56 4.15
CA ALA A 31 21.17 0.00 4.14
C ALA A 31 21.24 1.31 3.34
N TYR A 32 20.63 1.31 2.15
CA TYR A 32 20.55 2.52 1.33
C TYR A 32 19.78 3.65 2.02
N SER A 33 18.63 3.33 2.62
CA SER A 33 17.81 4.32 3.33
C SER A 33 18.55 4.95 4.50
N THR A 34 19.32 4.17 5.27
CA THR A 34 20.16 4.70 6.34
C THR A 34 21.19 5.69 5.79
N THR A 35 21.86 5.35 4.68
CA THR A 35 22.83 6.26 4.04
C THR A 35 22.18 7.57 3.60
N VAL A 36 20.95 7.52 3.05
CA VAL A 36 20.21 8.73 2.65
C VAL A 36 19.85 9.58 3.87
N LEU A 37 19.35 8.95 4.95
CA LEU A 37 18.99 9.67 6.19
C LEU A 37 20.20 10.33 6.83
N ASP A 38 21.36 9.66 6.86
CA ASP A 38 22.62 10.21 7.35
C ASP A 38 23.08 11.41 6.52
N ALA A 39 23.02 11.31 5.19
CA ALA A 39 23.38 12.39 4.27
C ALA A 39 22.47 13.63 4.40
N LEU A 40 21.21 13.42 4.81
CA LEU A 40 20.25 14.50 5.05
C LEU A 40 20.24 14.98 6.51
N GLU A 41 21.08 14.41 7.37
CA GLU A 41 21.14 14.68 8.81
C GLU A 41 19.79 14.46 9.54
N LEU A 42 18.93 13.58 9.03
CA LEU A 42 17.65 13.21 9.65
C LEU A 42 17.88 12.19 10.77
N LYS A 43 18.20 12.69 11.96
CA LYS A 43 18.58 11.87 13.12
C LYS A 43 17.42 11.51 14.06
N HIS A 44 16.30 12.20 13.96
CA HIS A 44 15.18 12.06 14.89
C HIS A 44 13.85 12.03 14.14
N GLY A 45 12.94 11.18 14.64
CA GLY A 45 11.59 11.04 14.10
C GLY A 45 11.46 9.97 13.01
N PRO A 46 10.23 9.69 12.60
CA PRO A 46 9.95 8.73 11.53
C PRO A 46 10.28 9.30 10.16
N SER A 47 10.56 8.41 9.21
CA SER A 47 10.69 8.77 7.79
C SER A 47 9.91 7.82 6.92
N HIS A 48 9.38 8.32 5.81
CA HIS A 48 8.84 7.55 4.71
C HIS A 48 9.70 7.81 3.48
N MET A 49 10.21 6.74 2.87
CA MET A 49 11.11 6.85 1.73
C MET A 49 10.59 6.01 0.56
N GLU A 50 10.59 6.59 -0.62
CA GLU A 50 10.36 5.87 -1.87
C GLU A 50 11.68 5.63 -2.59
N VAL A 51 11.95 4.38 -2.91
CA VAL A 51 13.17 3.93 -3.59
C VAL A 51 12.79 3.06 -4.78
N LYS A 52 13.43 3.28 -5.92
CA LYS A 52 13.36 2.40 -7.08
C LYS A 52 14.67 1.64 -7.23
N LEU A 53 14.59 0.42 -7.74
CA LEU A 53 15.77 -0.30 -8.19
C LEU A 53 15.99 -0.02 -9.67
N ALA A 54 17.19 0.41 -10.02
CA ALA A 54 17.56 0.73 -11.40
C ALA A 54 17.49 -0.53 -12.27
N PRO A 55 16.84 -0.48 -13.45
CA PRO A 55 16.79 -1.61 -14.36
C PRO A 55 18.19 -2.10 -14.73
N GLY A 56 18.39 -3.41 -14.75
CA GLY A 56 19.65 -4.06 -15.10
C GLY A 56 20.68 -4.14 -13.97
N SER A 57 20.98 -3.06 -13.27
CA SER A 57 21.95 -3.07 -12.17
C SER A 57 21.35 -3.47 -10.81
N GLY A 58 20.04 -3.25 -10.61
CA GLY A 58 19.39 -3.42 -9.31
C GLY A 58 19.82 -2.37 -8.27
N ALA A 59 20.57 -1.36 -8.65
CA ALA A 59 21.02 -0.32 -7.73
C ALA A 59 19.84 0.50 -7.19
N PRO A 60 19.77 0.79 -5.88
CA PRO A 60 18.72 1.61 -5.31
C PRO A 60 18.89 3.08 -5.72
N CYS A 61 17.78 3.72 -6.07
CA CYS A 61 17.71 5.13 -6.43
C CYS A 61 16.59 5.79 -5.62
N LEU A 62 16.90 6.86 -4.91
CA LEU A 62 15.94 7.66 -4.17
C LEU A 62 14.94 8.30 -5.14
N VAL A 63 13.66 8.19 -4.83
CA VAL A 63 12.58 8.95 -5.48
C VAL A 63 12.19 10.13 -4.60
N GLU A 64 11.82 9.86 -3.35
CA GLU A 64 11.54 10.90 -2.36
C GLU A 64 11.77 10.38 -0.93
N VAL A 65 11.95 11.31 0.00
CA VAL A 65 11.94 11.04 1.44
C VAL A 65 11.18 12.15 2.16
N GLY A 66 10.26 11.75 3.03
CA GLY A 66 9.53 12.66 3.91
C GLY A 66 9.87 12.38 5.37
N ALA A 67 10.16 13.41 6.16
CA ALA A 67 10.41 13.32 7.61
C ALA A 67 9.09 13.16 8.39
N ARG A 68 8.34 12.12 8.11
CA ARG A 68 7.04 11.76 8.69
C ARG A 68 6.77 10.28 8.54
N CYS A 69 5.75 9.78 9.23
CA CYS A 69 5.23 8.43 8.95
C CYS A 69 4.70 8.32 7.51
N HIS A 70 4.60 7.09 7.01
CA HIS A 70 3.91 6.82 5.76
C HIS A 70 2.49 7.40 5.78
N GLY A 71 2.11 8.06 4.70
CA GLY A 71 0.79 8.66 4.52
C GLY A 71 -0.29 7.64 4.14
N GLY A 72 -1.07 7.96 3.10
CA GLY A 72 -2.15 7.10 2.59
C GLY A 72 -3.27 6.94 3.61
N GLU A 73 -3.63 8.03 4.32
CA GLU A 73 -4.71 8.08 5.32
C GLU A 73 -4.67 6.94 6.36
N GLY A 74 -3.52 6.25 6.49
CA GLY A 74 -3.35 5.14 7.42
C GLY A 74 -4.00 3.81 6.98
N TYR A 75 -4.47 3.66 5.75
CA TYR A 75 -5.10 2.42 5.26
C TYR A 75 -4.23 1.17 5.45
N TRP A 76 -2.93 1.35 5.44
CA TRP A 76 -1.92 0.30 5.60
C TRP A 76 -1.75 -0.18 7.06
N MET A 77 -2.18 0.59 8.06
CA MET A 77 -1.81 0.36 9.47
C MET A 77 -2.30 -0.98 9.99
N SER A 78 -3.59 -1.30 9.79
CA SER A 78 -4.16 -2.57 10.25
C SER A 78 -3.48 -3.78 9.57
N VAL A 79 -3.14 -3.66 8.29
CA VAL A 79 -2.42 -4.71 7.55
C VAL A 79 -0.98 -4.85 8.08
N ALA A 80 -0.31 -3.74 8.40
CA ALA A 80 1.02 -3.76 9.02
C ALA A 80 1.00 -4.42 10.40
N ASP A 81 -0.01 -4.14 11.22
CA ASP A 81 -0.16 -4.75 12.55
C ASP A 81 -0.33 -6.27 12.45
N GLU A 82 -1.15 -6.76 11.53
CA GLU A 82 -1.32 -8.19 11.31
C GLU A 82 -0.05 -8.85 10.72
N CYS A 83 0.67 -8.18 9.83
CA CYS A 83 1.88 -8.72 9.20
C CYS A 83 3.11 -8.70 10.12
N CYS A 84 3.29 -7.61 10.86
CA CYS A 84 4.53 -7.31 11.59
C CYS A 84 4.33 -7.24 13.11
N GLY A 85 3.09 -7.36 13.61
CA GLY A 85 2.74 -7.17 15.01
C GLY A 85 2.73 -5.72 15.46
N ARG A 86 3.10 -4.77 14.60
CA ARG A 86 3.18 -3.34 14.90
C ARG A 86 3.30 -2.50 13.64
N ASN A 87 2.80 -1.28 13.68
CA ASN A 87 2.93 -0.31 12.60
C ASN A 87 3.87 0.86 12.97
N GLN A 88 4.25 1.65 11.96
CA GLN A 88 5.19 2.77 12.11
C GLN A 88 4.66 3.88 13.02
N VAL A 89 3.35 4.13 13.01
CA VAL A 89 2.73 5.20 13.84
C VAL A 89 2.85 4.86 15.31
N CYS A 90 2.57 3.59 15.69
CA CYS A 90 2.76 3.11 17.06
C CYS A 90 4.24 3.20 17.48
N ALA A 91 5.17 2.82 16.58
CA ALA A 91 6.61 2.91 16.86
C ALA A 91 7.06 4.37 17.05
N ALA A 92 6.54 5.29 16.23
CA ALA A 92 6.82 6.71 16.37
C ALA A 92 6.25 7.27 17.68
N LEU A 93 5.04 6.88 18.07
CA LEU A 93 4.45 7.30 19.35
C LEU A 93 5.31 6.86 20.53
N ASP A 94 5.74 5.58 20.55
CA ASP A 94 6.60 5.08 21.63
C ASP A 94 7.92 5.86 21.74
N ALA A 95 8.52 6.24 20.61
CA ALA A 95 9.74 7.03 20.62
C ALA A 95 9.60 8.37 21.38
N TYR A 96 8.39 8.90 21.46
CA TYR A 96 8.11 10.16 22.17
C TYR A 96 7.58 9.97 23.60
N VAL A 97 6.82 8.90 23.86
CA VAL A 97 6.10 8.77 25.14
C VAL A 97 6.51 7.55 25.97
N ASP A 98 7.18 6.56 25.40
CA ASP A 98 7.63 5.33 26.07
C ASP A 98 8.97 4.83 25.54
N ALA A 99 10.04 5.43 26.02
CA ALA A 99 11.40 5.05 25.62
C ALA A 99 11.72 3.58 25.92
N ALA A 100 11.09 2.96 26.93
CA ALA A 100 11.31 1.56 27.26
C ALA A 100 10.63 0.62 26.27
N ALA A 101 9.44 0.97 25.78
CA ALA A 101 8.78 0.25 24.68
C ALA A 101 9.54 0.44 23.38
N TYR A 102 9.96 1.66 23.05
CA TYR A 102 10.75 1.96 21.86
C TYR A 102 12.07 1.18 21.81
N ALA A 103 12.79 1.12 22.92
CA ALA A 103 14.07 0.38 23.00
C ALA A 103 13.93 -1.13 22.76
N LYS A 104 12.74 -1.71 22.88
CA LYS A 104 12.46 -3.13 22.59
C LYS A 104 12.10 -3.39 21.13
N LEU A 105 11.93 -2.34 20.32
CA LEU A 105 11.61 -2.52 18.90
C LEU A 105 12.80 -3.17 18.19
N PRO A 106 12.56 -4.18 17.35
CA PRO A 106 13.61 -4.75 16.54
C PRO A 106 14.10 -3.73 15.51
N PRO A 107 15.39 -3.68 15.18
CA PRO A 107 15.94 -2.75 14.20
C PRO A 107 15.56 -3.07 12.76
N ARG A 108 14.90 -4.21 12.54
CA ARG A 108 14.45 -4.72 11.24
C ARG A 108 13.04 -5.29 11.36
N PRO A 109 12.28 -5.33 10.26
CA PRO A 109 11.02 -6.06 10.24
C PRO A 109 11.26 -7.55 10.51
N PRO A 110 10.24 -8.31 10.96
CA PRO A 110 10.34 -9.75 11.17
C PRO A 110 10.87 -10.44 9.90
N ALA A 111 11.78 -11.41 10.08
CA ALA A 111 12.32 -12.17 8.94
C ALA A 111 11.21 -12.86 8.14
N ALA A 112 10.22 -13.43 8.83
CA ALA A 112 9.00 -13.93 8.26
C ALA A 112 7.82 -13.11 8.80
N LEU A 113 6.95 -12.64 7.92
CA LEU A 113 5.71 -11.97 8.31
C LEU A 113 4.74 -12.97 8.94
N ALA A 114 4.00 -12.55 9.97
CA ALA A 114 2.94 -13.35 10.59
C ALA A 114 1.78 -13.62 9.63
N ALA A 115 1.55 -12.73 8.68
CA ALA A 115 0.56 -12.86 7.63
C ALA A 115 1.04 -12.21 6.33
N ARG A 116 0.36 -12.49 5.22
CA ARG A 116 0.64 -11.92 3.90
C ARG A 116 -0.33 -10.79 3.63
N GLY A 117 0.17 -9.55 3.64
CA GLY A 117 -0.65 -8.36 3.51
C GLY A 117 -0.50 -7.69 2.16
N ARG A 118 -1.64 -7.24 1.59
CA ARG A 118 -1.68 -6.43 0.37
C ARG A 118 -2.72 -5.33 0.50
N LEU A 119 -2.45 -4.21 -0.16
CA LEU A 119 -3.44 -3.17 -0.46
C LEU A 119 -3.70 -3.16 -1.96
N LYS A 120 -4.96 -3.16 -2.37
CA LYS A 120 -5.36 -2.95 -3.76
C LYS A 120 -6.08 -1.63 -3.89
N TYR A 121 -5.53 -0.73 -4.69
CA TYR A 121 -6.23 0.50 -5.05
C TYR A 121 -7.18 0.25 -6.21
N LEU A 122 -8.40 0.74 -6.06
CA LEU A 122 -9.48 0.62 -7.04
C LEU A 122 -9.43 1.83 -7.96
N LEU A 123 -9.31 1.58 -9.26
CA LEU A 123 -9.06 2.61 -10.25
C LEU A 123 -10.32 2.91 -11.07
N PHE A 124 -10.44 4.13 -11.52
CA PHE A 124 -11.33 4.50 -12.61
C PHE A 124 -10.58 4.39 -13.94
N HIS A 125 -11.17 3.70 -14.91
CA HIS A 125 -10.62 3.56 -16.26
C HIS A 125 -11.27 4.52 -17.26
N LYS A 126 -12.45 5.08 -16.92
CA LYS A 126 -13.15 6.12 -17.67
C LYS A 126 -13.63 7.25 -16.75
N GLY A 127 -13.87 8.41 -17.31
CA GLY A 127 -14.49 9.54 -16.62
C GLY A 127 -15.99 9.60 -16.86
N GLY A 128 -16.69 10.38 -16.06
CA GLY A 128 -18.14 10.57 -16.13
C GLY A 128 -18.71 10.93 -14.78
N THR A 129 -19.99 10.70 -14.59
CA THR A 129 -20.64 10.78 -13.28
C THR A 129 -20.77 9.38 -12.69
N LEU A 130 -20.28 9.15 -11.48
CA LEU A 130 -20.49 7.89 -10.77
C LEU A 130 -21.98 7.76 -10.43
N ALA A 131 -22.69 6.94 -11.16
CA ALA A 131 -24.12 6.73 -10.92
C ALA A 131 -24.35 5.86 -9.69
N ASP A 132 -23.54 4.78 -9.55
CA ASP A 132 -23.63 3.86 -8.43
C ASP A 132 -22.32 3.06 -8.25
N ILE A 133 -22.20 2.38 -7.10
CA ILE A 133 -21.21 1.34 -6.83
C ILE A 133 -21.96 0.01 -6.80
N ASP A 134 -21.61 -0.92 -7.68
CA ASP A 134 -22.34 -2.18 -7.83
C ASP A 134 -22.29 -3.03 -6.56
N ALA A 135 -23.44 -3.13 -5.87
CA ALA A 135 -23.57 -3.85 -4.60
C ALA A 135 -23.25 -5.35 -4.74
N ALA A 136 -23.57 -5.98 -5.87
CA ALA A 136 -23.27 -7.39 -6.07
C ALA A 136 -21.76 -7.63 -6.23
N VAL A 137 -21.03 -6.67 -6.81
CA VAL A 137 -19.57 -6.72 -6.87
C VAL A 137 -18.97 -6.45 -5.49
N VAL A 138 -19.52 -5.54 -4.71
CA VAL A 138 -19.10 -5.29 -3.31
C VAL A 138 -19.29 -6.55 -2.47
N ASP A 139 -20.41 -7.26 -2.60
CA ASP A 139 -20.65 -8.53 -1.90
C ASP A 139 -19.59 -9.60 -2.26
N GLN A 140 -19.20 -9.69 -3.54
CA GLN A 140 -18.11 -10.57 -3.97
C GLN A 140 -16.78 -10.18 -3.35
N ILE A 141 -16.46 -8.88 -3.26
CA ILE A 141 -15.24 -8.36 -2.64
C ILE A 141 -15.19 -8.70 -1.16
N THR A 142 -16.30 -8.48 -0.44
CA THR A 142 -16.36 -8.71 1.00
C THR A 142 -16.37 -10.21 1.36
N ALA A 143 -16.75 -11.08 0.44
CA ALA A 143 -16.71 -12.54 0.59
C ALA A 143 -15.32 -13.15 0.33
N LEU A 144 -14.32 -12.38 -0.12
CA LEU A 144 -12.98 -12.92 -0.37
C LEU A 144 -12.32 -13.44 0.92
N PRO A 145 -11.68 -14.61 0.93
CA PRO A 145 -11.09 -15.21 2.12
C PRO A 145 -10.05 -14.31 2.81
N SER A 146 -9.29 -13.51 2.05
CA SER A 146 -8.28 -12.61 2.60
C SER A 146 -8.79 -11.18 2.84
N TYR A 147 -10.06 -10.89 2.61
CA TYR A 147 -10.64 -9.56 2.82
C TYR A 147 -10.52 -9.12 4.29
N ARG A 148 -10.13 -7.84 4.51
CA ARG A 148 -10.00 -7.22 5.84
C ARG A 148 -10.67 -5.85 5.95
N GLY A 149 -11.22 -5.35 4.85
CA GLY A 149 -11.92 -4.07 4.80
C GLY A 149 -11.67 -3.33 3.50
N HIS A 150 -12.51 -2.36 3.24
CA HIS A 150 -12.35 -1.44 2.11
C HIS A 150 -12.82 -0.04 2.49
N GLU A 151 -12.41 0.93 1.70
CA GLU A 151 -12.93 2.28 1.72
C GLU A 151 -13.12 2.78 0.29
N PHE A 152 -14.27 3.37 0.01
CA PHE A 152 -14.52 4.10 -1.23
C PHE A 152 -14.29 5.60 -0.98
N PHE A 153 -13.56 6.25 -1.87
CA PHE A 153 -13.17 7.66 -1.74
C PHE A 153 -14.16 8.60 -2.41
N VAL A 154 -15.13 8.03 -3.12
CA VAL A 154 -16.15 8.74 -3.88
C VAL A 154 -17.53 8.16 -3.59
N ALA A 155 -18.55 8.98 -3.72
CA ALA A 155 -19.95 8.59 -3.57
C ALA A 155 -20.70 8.75 -4.89
N ALA A 156 -21.86 8.12 -5.02
CA ALA A 156 -22.76 8.30 -6.14
C ALA A 156 -23.09 9.81 -6.34
N GLY A 157 -23.15 10.22 -7.57
CA GLY A 157 -23.31 11.63 -8.00
C GLY A 157 -21.99 12.38 -8.19
N ALA A 158 -20.84 11.85 -7.75
CA ALA A 158 -19.56 12.51 -7.94
C ALA A 158 -19.09 12.45 -9.40
N ALA A 159 -18.47 13.54 -9.86
CA ALA A 159 -17.71 13.51 -11.10
C ALA A 159 -16.39 12.76 -10.90
N VAL A 160 -16.10 11.82 -11.76
CA VAL A 160 -14.88 11.00 -11.71
C VAL A 160 -14.09 11.14 -13.01
N VAL A 161 -12.80 10.94 -12.92
CA VAL A 161 -11.87 10.96 -14.07
C VAL A 161 -11.06 9.66 -14.10
N PRO A 162 -10.51 9.25 -15.25
CA PRO A 162 -9.55 8.15 -15.26
C PRO A 162 -8.44 8.39 -14.24
N THR A 163 -8.15 7.37 -13.44
CA THR A 163 -7.14 7.49 -12.37
C THR A 163 -5.76 7.78 -12.96
N LYS A 164 -5.13 8.85 -12.50
CA LYS A 164 -3.79 9.30 -12.92
C LYS A 164 -2.79 9.42 -11.78
N ASP A 165 -3.26 9.50 -10.53
CA ASP A 165 -2.47 9.68 -9.31
C ASP A 165 -3.25 9.17 -8.09
N CYS A 166 -2.68 9.34 -6.89
CA CYS A 166 -3.30 8.92 -5.63
C CYS A 166 -4.55 9.74 -5.24
N PHE A 167 -4.74 10.94 -5.78
CA PHE A 167 -5.91 11.78 -5.52
C PHE A 167 -7.12 11.41 -6.37
N THR A 168 -6.91 10.54 -7.35
CA THR A 168 -7.95 10.10 -8.30
C THR A 168 -8.29 8.60 -8.16
N TRP A 169 -7.84 7.94 -7.09
CA TRP A 169 -8.28 6.58 -6.77
C TRP A 169 -9.77 6.55 -6.43
N GLY A 170 -10.45 5.48 -6.81
CA GLY A 170 -11.85 5.24 -6.42
C GLY A 170 -12.00 4.66 -5.02
N GLY A 171 -10.97 3.98 -4.52
CA GLY A 171 -10.99 3.35 -3.20
C GLY A 171 -9.78 2.47 -2.94
N VAL A 172 -9.80 1.78 -1.79
CA VAL A 172 -8.79 0.81 -1.38
C VAL A 172 -9.45 -0.42 -0.77
N VAL A 173 -8.92 -1.60 -1.09
CA VAL A 173 -9.26 -2.88 -0.42
C VAL A 173 -8.02 -3.39 0.29
N LYS A 174 -8.21 -3.80 1.55
CA LYS A 174 -7.20 -4.41 2.41
C LYS A 174 -7.34 -5.93 2.37
N LEU A 175 -6.26 -6.62 2.08
CA LEU A 175 -6.19 -8.07 2.05
C LEU A 175 -5.12 -8.55 3.02
N ASN A 176 -5.41 -9.62 3.77
CA ASN A 176 -4.44 -10.26 4.63
C ASN A 176 -4.80 -11.73 4.88
N GLY A 177 -3.81 -12.60 4.96
CA GLY A 177 -4.02 -14.03 5.21
C GLY A 177 -2.72 -14.79 5.43
N ALA A 178 -2.82 -16.00 5.95
CA ALA A 178 -1.68 -16.88 6.14
C ALA A 178 -1.20 -17.51 4.81
N ASP A 179 -2.12 -17.75 3.87
CA ASP A 179 -1.82 -18.33 2.55
C ASP A 179 -1.59 -17.23 1.52
N GLU A 180 -0.33 -17.04 1.13
CA GLU A 180 0.07 -16.04 0.13
C GLU A 180 -0.60 -16.28 -1.23
N ALA A 181 -0.75 -17.53 -1.65
CA ALA A 181 -1.38 -17.86 -2.92
C ALA A 181 -2.87 -17.49 -2.92
N GLN A 182 -3.56 -17.60 -1.77
CA GLN A 182 -4.94 -17.13 -1.64
C GLN A 182 -5.01 -15.61 -1.73
N VAL A 183 -4.15 -14.90 -1.00
CA VAL A 183 -4.09 -13.42 -1.04
C VAL A 183 -3.82 -12.93 -2.48
N ASP A 184 -2.94 -13.61 -3.22
CA ASP A 184 -2.63 -13.25 -4.61
C ASP A 184 -3.81 -13.53 -5.57
N ARG A 185 -4.55 -14.62 -5.37
CA ARG A 185 -5.80 -14.87 -6.15
C ARG A 185 -6.85 -13.79 -5.88
N ASP A 186 -7.05 -13.44 -4.63
CA ASP A 186 -8.01 -12.40 -4.23
C ASP A 186 -7.59 -11.03 -4.77
N TYR A 187 -6.29 -10.74 -4.74
CA TYR A 187 -5.75 -9.52 -5.33
C TYR A 187 -5.96 -9.45 -6.86
N ALA A 188 -5.75 -10.56 -7.55
CA ALA A 188 -5.99 -10.65 -9.00
C ALA A 188 -7.48 -10.46 -9.34
N PHE A 189 -8.38 -11.04 -8.53
CA PHE A 189 -9.83 -10.79 -8.65
C PHE A 189 -10.16 -9.31 -8.53
N LEU A 190 -9.61 -8.60 -7.53
CA LEU A 190 -9.82 -7.17 -7.35
C LEU A 190 -9.28 -6.35 -8.53
N ALA A 191 -8.17 -6.75 -9.13
CA ALA A 191 -7.63 -6.10 -10.32
C ALA A 191 -8.59 -6.24 -11.52
N ASP A 192 -9.19 -7.41 -11.67
CA ASP A 192 -10.13 -7.73 -12.74
C ASP A 192 -11.46 -6.96 -12.54
N VAL A 193 -12.08 -6.98 -11.38
CA VAL A 193 -13.35 -6.26 -11.14
C VAL A 193 -13.19 -4.73 -11.22
N SER A 194 -12.00 -4.20 -10.93
CA SER A 194 -11.68 -2.79 -11.13
C SER A 194 -11.53 -2.41 -12.60
N ALA A 195 -11.16 -3.38 -13.47
CA ALA A 195 -10.93 -3.15 -14.87
C ALA A 195 -12.15 -3.42 -15.77
N ARG A 196 -13.17 -4.13 -15.26
CA ARG A 196 -14.38 -4.49 -16.05
C ARG A 196 -15.25 -3.27 -16.35
N ASP A 197 -15.98 -3.34 -17.46
CA ASP A 197 -17.04 -2.40 -17.84
C ASP A 197 -18.24 -3.19 -18.44
N PRO A 198 -19.39 -3.33 -17.75
CA PRO A 198 -19.63 -2.86 -16.37
C PRO A 198 -18.85 -3.67 -15.32
N GLY A 199 -18.45 -3.00 -14.27
CA GLY A 199 -17.71 -3.57 -13.13
C GLY A 199 -18.16 -2.96 -11.82
N LEU A 200 -17.22 -2.75 -10.91
CA LEU A 200 -17.51 -2.13 -9.61
C LEU A 200 -18.13 -0.72 -9.76
N TRP A 201 -17.69 0.05 -10.76
CA TRP A 201 -18.11 1.43 -10.97
C TRP A 201 -19.18 1.54 -12.05
N VAL A 202 -20.37 1.97 -11.70
CA VAL A 202 -21.43 2.29 -12.65
C VAL A 202 -21.29 3.76 -13.01
N ILE A 203 -20.73 4.04 -14.19
CA ILE A 203 -20.45 5.42 -14.67
C ILE A 203 -21.41 5.76 -15.81
N ALA A 204 -22.15 6.88 -15.64
CA ALA A 204 -23.04 7.47 -16.63
C ALA A 204 -22.30 8.48 -17.52
#